data_b7ae1a99c36d78172fad118db0adb428
#
_entry.id   b7ae1a99c36d78172fad118db0adb428
#
_cell.length_a   1.000
_cell.length_b   1.000
_cell.length_c   1.000
_cell.angle_alpha   90.00
_cell.angle_beta   90.00
_cell.angle_gamma   90.00
#
_symmetry.space_group_name_H-M   'P 1'
#
loop_
_entity.id
_entity.type
_entity.pdbx_description
1 polymer ?
#
loop_
_entity_poly.entity_id
_entity_poly.type
_entity_poly.pdbx_seq_one_letter_code
_entity_poly.pdbx_strand_id
1 'polypeptide(L)'
;MADPNSPAALALAQTIGTALELASAGKPYADVIRHLGTMPEHHRDYLMSGERDGTLEASSPLFDEIHFSLDAPGTSPEARIVTLEFICEPGAFDFHDLREAFGEWRRSPPEPEEGAFAVAWFIRYDVRGGAPFSLCAEYAEHSAAIDPGRTPDRVVFQPGDGRWD
;
A
#
# COMPACT_ATOMS: atom_id res chain seq x y z
N MET A 1 -20.43 -8.70 17.00
CA MET A 1 -19.73 -7.45 17.25
C MET A 1 -18.26 -7.65 16.88
N ALA A 2 -17.77 -6.91 15.88
CA ALA A 2 -16.38 -7.02 15.52
C ALA A 2 -15.50 -6.55 16.68
N ASP A 3 -14.51 -7.34 17.04
CA ASP A 3 -13.54 -6.96 18.06
C ASP A 3 -12.77 -5.73 17.55
N PRO A 4 -12.78 -4.58 18.25
CA PRO A 4 -12.11 -3.36 17.79
C PRO A 4 -10.59 -3.49 17.66
N ASN A 5 -10.02 -4.62 18.03
CA ASN A 5 -8.61 -4.90 17.97
C ASN A 5 -8.33 -6.23 17.30
N SER A 6 -8.93 -6.47 16.11
CA SER A 6 -8.66 -7.70 15.39
C SER A 6 -7.16 -7.84 15.09
N PRO A 7 -6.60 -9.05 15.17
CA PRO A 7 -5.19 -9.26 14.86
C PRO A 7 -4.80 -8.78 13.46
N ALA A 8 -5.69 -8.95 12.48
CA ALA A 8 -5.45 -8.48 11.11
C ALA A 8 -5.39 -6.95 11.06
N ALA A 9 -6.30 -6.24 11.70
CA ALA A 9 -6.30 -4.78 11.75
C ALA A 9 -5.04 -4.24 12.42
N LEU A 10 -4.62 -4.84 13.52
CA LEU A 10 -3.37 -4.46 14.19
C LEU A 10 -2.15 -4.68 13.28
N ALA A 11 -2.10 -5.83 12.59
CA ALA A 11 -1.01 -6.14 11.68
C ALA A 11 -0.98 -5.16 10.49
N LEU A 12 -2.15 -4.80 9.93
CA LEU A 12 -2.26 -3.79 8.88
C LEU A 12 -1.74 -2.43 9.35
N ALA A 13 -2.18 -1.99 10.53
CA ALA A 13 -1.74 -0.73 11.10
C ALA A 13 -0.23 -0.70 11.34
N GLN A 14 0.34 -1.78 11.85
CA GLN A 14 1.78 -1.88 12.09
C GLN A 14 2.59 -1.93 10.80
N THR A 15 2.15 -2.70 9.82
CA THR A 15 2.90 -2.89 8.57
C THR A 15 2.78 -1.66 7.67
N ILE A 16 1.56 -1.28 7.32
CA ILE A 16 1.31 -0.14 6.43
C ILE A 16 1.57 1.18 7.16
N GLY A 17 1.04 1.33 8.38
CA GLY A 17 1.19 2.56 9.15
C GLY A 17 2.66 2.96 9.40
N THR A 18 3.50 2.02 9.78
CA THR A 18 4.93 2.30 9.98
C THR A 18 5.64 2.65 8.68
N ALA A 19 5.31 1.95 7.58
CA ALA A 19 5.86 2.29 6.27
C ALA A 19 5.47 3.71 5.84
N LEU A 20 4.21 4.10 6.08
CA LEU A 20 3.73 5.46 5.82
C LEU A 20 4.49 6.51 6.63
N GLU A 21 4.72 6.25 7.91
CA GLU A 21 5.46 7.15 8.78
C GLU A 21 6.90 7.34 8.31
N LEU A 22 7.58 6.26 7.97
CA LEU A 22 8.96 6.30 7.47
C LEU A 22 9.06 7.04 6.14
N ALA A 23 8.18 6.73 5.20
CA ALA A 23 8.14 7.38 3.89
C ALA A 23 7.80 8.87 4.02
N SER A 24 6.83 9.20 4.87
CA SER A 24 6.39 10.57 5.13
C SER A 24 7.47 11.41 5.80
N ALA A 25 8.27 10.80 6.66
CA ALA A 25 9.41 11.47 7.30
C ALA A 25 10.60 11.67 6.35
N GLY A 26 10.49 11.22 5.10
CA GLY A 26 11.55 11.36 4.10
C GLY A 26 12.74 10.45 4.34
N LYS A 27 12.51 9.32 5.01
CA LYS A 27 13.58 8.34 5.23
C LYS A 27 14.03 7.71 3.92
N PRO A 28 15.32 7.34 3.78
CA PRO A 28 15.79 6.60 2.62
C PRO A 28 14.99 5.32 2.39
N TYR A 29 14.84 4.91 1.14
CA TYR A 29 14.04 3.73 0.80
C TYR A 29 14.51 2.46 1.51
N ALA A 30 15.79 2.34 1.80
CA ALA A 30 16.34 1.17 2.49
C ALA A 30 15.70 0.95 3.89
N ASP A 31 15.38 2.04 4.60
CA ASP A 31 14.75 1.95 5.92
C ASP A 31 13.32 1.44 5.82
N VAL A 32 12.57 1.88 4.81
CA VAL A 32 11.21 1.41 4.55
C VAL A 32 11.20 -0.06 4.14
N ILE A 33 12.09 -0.44 3.22
CA ILE A 33 12.23 -1.81 2.73
C ILE A 33 12.54 -2.77 3.87
N ARG A 34 13.46 -2.42 4.74
CA ARG A 34 13.85 -3.25 5.87
C ARG A 34 12.68 -3.59 6.77
N HIS A 35 11.74 -2.65 6.91
CA HIS A 35 10.52 -2.86 7.67
C HIS A 35 9.53 -3.78 6.95
N LEU A 36 9.45 -3.71 5.62
CA LEU A 36 8.41 -4.37 4.83
C LEU A 36 8.74 -5.78 4.39
N GLY A 37 10.00 -6.08 4.16
CA GLY A 37 10.36 -7.40 3.65
C GLY A 37 11.79 -7.52 3.19
N THR A 38 12.01 -8.48 2.31
CA THR A 38 13.33 -8.82 1.76
C THR A 38 13.31 -8.66 0.24
N MET A 39 14.35 -8.03 -0.28
CA MET A 39 14.50 -7.88 -1.72
C MET A 39 15.25 -9.10 -2.29
N PRO A 40 14.65 -9.86 -3.23
CA PRO A 40 15.35 -10.90 -3.95
C PRO A 40 16.58 -10.37 -4.68
N GLU A 41 17.62 -11.19 -4.78
CA GLU A 41 18.90 -10.77 -5.34
C GLU A 41 18.79 -10.17 -6.75
N HIS A 42 18.00 -10.78 -7.63
CA HIS A 42 17.82 -10.29 -9.00
C HIS A 42 17.12 -8.92 -9.04
N HIS A 43 16.22 -8.62 -8.11
CA HIS A 43 15.60 -7.29 -7.99
C HIS A 43 16.60 -6.27 -7.43
N ARG A 44 17.47 -6.71 -6.54
CA ARG A 44 18.55 -5.85 -6.04
C ARG A 44 19.52 -5.47 -7.16
N ASP A 45 19.90 -6.43 -7.98
CA ASP A 45 20.78 -6.19 -9.13
C ASP A 45 20.13 -5.23 -10.13
N TYR A 46 18.83 -5.42 -10.39
CA TYR A 46 18.05 -4.53 -11.25
C TYR A 46 18.06 -3.09 -10.72
N LEU A 47 17.80 -2.92 -9.43
CA LEU A 47 17.78 -1.63 -8.79
C LEU A 47 19.17 -0.96 -8.79
N MET A 48 20.23 -1.76 -8.57
CA MET A 48 21.61 -1.28 -8.60
C MET A 48 22.08 -0.94 -10.02
N SER A 49 21.36 -1.32 -11.06
CA SER A 49 21.64 -0.88 -12.43
C SER A 49 21.11 0.52 -12.76
N GLY A 50 20.46 1.19 -11.81
CA GLY A 50 19.96 2.55 -11.96
C GLY A 50 18.44 2.65 -12.11
N GLU A 51 17.72 1.56 -11.90
CA GLU A 51 16.25 1.55 -11.97
C GLU A 51 15.62 2.19 -10.73
N ARG A 52 14.35 2.56 -10.87
CA ARG A 52 13.61 3.28 -9.83
C ARG A 52 12.49 2.46 -9.19
N ASP A 53 12.33 1.22 -9.57
CA ASP A 53 11.29 0.33 -9.06
C ASP A 53 11.87 -1.00 -8.65
N GLY A 54 11.18 -1.65 -7.74
CA GLY A 54 11.58 -2.97 -7.26
C GLY A 54 10.42 -3.70 -6.63
N THR A 55 10.68 -4.97 -6.32
CA THR A 55 9.73 -5.87 -5.70
C THR A 55 10.34 -6.52 -4.48
N LEU A 56 9.55 -6.63 -3.41
CA LEU A 56 9.94 -7.27 -2.16
C LEU A 56 9.11 -8.52 -1.94
N GLU A 57 9.73 -9.51 -1.31
CA GLU A 57 8.99 -10.57 -0.62
C GLU A 57 8.52 -9.99 0.71
N ALA A 58 7.21 -10.00 0.94
CA ALA A 58 6.65 -9.43 2.15
C ALA A 58 6.99 -10.27 3.38
N SER A 59 7.38 -9.59 4.47
CA SER A 59 7.59 -10.25 5.76
C SER A 59 6.26 -10.59 6.44
N SER A 60 5.23 -9.81 6.18
CA SER A 60 3.90 -10.05 6.73
C SER A 60 3.14 -11.08 5.91
N PRO A 61 2.47 -12.06 6.55
CA PRO A 61 1.64 -13.03 5.83
C PRO A 61 0.35 -12.43 5.23
N LEU A 62 0.06 -11.17 5.50
CA LEU A 62 -1.08 -10.46 4.91
C LEU A 62 -0.87 -10.15 3.43
N PHE A 63 0.38 -10.13 2.99
CA PHE A 63 0.74 -9.74 1.63
C PHE A 63 1.57 -10.83 0.97
N ASP A 64 1.33 -11.00 -0.33
CA ASP A 64 2.11 -11.90 -1.18
C ASP A 64 3.45 -11.25 -1.55
N GLU A 65 3.36 -10.05 -2.13
CA GLU A 65 4.56 -9.27 -2.46
C GLU A 65 4.26 -7.77 -2.35
N ILE A 66 5.31 -6.95 -2.36
CA ILE A 66 5.20 -5.51 -2.28
C ILE A 66 6.04 -4.91 -3.40
N HIS A 67 5.41 -4.06 -4.22
CA HIS A 67 6.09 -3.31 -5.27
C HIS A 67 6.31 -1.87 -4.80
N PHE A 68 7.44 -1.28 -5.17
CA PHE A 68 7.73 0.11 -4.81
C PHE A 68 8.32 0.88 -5.98
N SER A 69 8.14 2.19 -5.97
CA SER A 69 8.84 3.10 -6.89
C SER A 69 9.54 4.21 -6.11
N LEU A 70 10.61 4.73 -6.69
CA LEU A 70 11.50 5.70 -6.07
C LEU A 70 11.52 7.02 -6.86
N ASP A 71 11.85 8.11 -6.19
CA ASP A 71 12.02 9.43 -6.79
C ASP A 71 13.38 9.61 -7.50
N ALA A 72 14.30 8.67 -7.29
CA ALA A 72 15.64 8.69 -7.84
C ALA A 72 16.12 7.25 -8.11
N PRO A 73 17.19 7.05 -8.91
CA PRO A 73 17.72 5.71 -9.11
C PRO A 73 18.09 5.01 -7.80
N GLY A 74 17.89 3.70 -7.75
CA GLY A 74 18.19 2.90 -6.57
C GLY A 74 19.65 2.91 -6.12
N THR A 75 20.55 3.34 -6.99
CA THR A 75 21.96 3.58 -6.67
C THR A 75 22.17 4.80 -5.79
N SER A 76 21.18 5.71 -5.72
CA SER A 76 21.25 6.87 -4.85
C SER A 76 20.87 6.48 -3.42
N PRO A 77 21.75 6.68 -2.43
CA PRO A 77 21.40 6.34 -1.04
C PRO A 77 20.31 7.22 -0.45
N GLU A 78 20.01 8.35 -1.08
CA GLU A 78 18.98 9.30 -0.65
C GLU A 78 17.64 9.09 -1.36
N ALA A 79 17.54 8.13 -2.28
CA ALA A 79 16.29 7.84 -2.98
C ALA A 79 15.17 7.52 -1.99
N ARG A 80 13.99 8.10 -2.23
CA ARG A 80 12.82 7.99 -1.37
C ARG A 80 11.70 7.24 -2.08
N ILE A 81 10.90 6.55 -1.32
CA ILE A 81 9.72 5.88 -1.85
C ILE A 81 8.66 6.91 -2.25
N VAL A 82 8.17 6.76 -3.47
CA VAL A 82 7.06 7.55 -4.02
C VAL A 82 5.76 6.75 -3.92
N THR A 83 5.78 5.48 -4.32
CA THR A 83 4.61 4.61 -4.25
C THR A 83 4.96 3.27 -3.64
N LEU A 84 3.97 2.67 -2.97
CA LEU A 84 4.00 1.29 -2.48
C LEU A 84 2.73 0.61 -2.94
N GLU A 85 2.87 -0.58 -3.48
CA GLU A 85 1.76 -1.42 -3.88
C GLU A 85 1.86 -2.74 -3.14
N PHE A 86 0.89 -2.97 -2.25
CA PHE A 86 0.80 -4.18 -1.45
C PHE A 86 -0.12 -5.16 -2.14
N ILE A 87 0.42 -6.25 -2.67
CA ILE A 87 -0.37 -7.32 -3.25
C ILE A 87 -0.89 -8.19 -2.12
N CYS A 88 -2.21 -8.23 -1.96
CA CYS A 88 -2.84 -8.83 -0.79
C CYS A 88 -2.94 -10.35 -0.94
N GLU A 89 -2.67 -11.08 0.14
CA GLU A 89 -2.90 -12.52 0.20
C GLU A 89 -4.40 -12.78 0.36
N PRO A 90 -5.04 -13.52 -0.56
CA PRO A 90 -6.48 -13.78 -0.47
C PRO A 90 -6.88 -14.42 0.84
N GLY A 91 -7.91 -13.87 1.48
CA GLY A 91 -8.44 -14.39 2.74
C GLY A 91 -7.65 -13.99 3.99
N ALA A 92 -6.55 -13.27 3.86
CA ALA A 92 -5.72 -12.88 5.02
C ALA A 92 -6.36 -11.77 5.86
N PHE A 93 -7.14 -10.92 5.24
CA PHE A 93 -7.88 -9.84 5.87
C PHE A 93 -9.00 -9.39 4.94
N ASP A 94 -9.87 -8.54 5.42
CA ASP A 94 -10.98 -8.00 4.62
C ASP A 94 -11.07 -6.47 4.74
N PHE A 95 -12.08 -5.88 4.08
CA PHE A 95 -12.27 -4.44 4.10
C PHE A 95 -12.64 -3.91 5.49
N HIS A 96 -13.31 -4.70 6.32
CA HIS A 96 -13.59 -4.33 7.70
C HIS A 96 -12.30 -4.12 8.49
N ASP A 97 -11.31 -4.98 8.28
CA ASP A 97 -10.00 -4.85 8.92
C ASP A 97 -9.29 -3.57 8.50
N LEU A 98 -9.38 -3.21 7.21
CA LEU A 98 -8.81 -1.93 6.72
C LEU A 98 -9.50 -0.73 7.34
N ARG A 99 -10.82 -0.76 7.46
CA ARG A 99 -11.58 0.33 8.12
C ARG A 99 -11.23 0.44 9.59
N GLU A 100 -11.08 -0.67 10.27
CA GLU A 100 -10.67 -0.70 11.67
C GLU A 100 -9.25 -0.14 11.85
N ALA A 101 -8.33 -0.49 10.94
CA ALA A 101 -6.95 -0.04 11.02
C ALA A 101 -6.77 1.45 10.71
N PHE A 102 -7.51 1.99 9.73
CA PHE A 102 -7.26 3.32 9.18
C PHE A 102 -8.44 4.29 9.23
N GLY A 103 -9.62 3.84 9.60
CA GLY A 103 -10.81 4.69 9.69
C GLY A 103 -11.68 4.66 8.43
N GLU A 104 -12.40 5.74 8.18
CA GLU A 104 -13.39 5.79 7.12
C GLU A 104 -12.78 5.96 5.73
N TRP A 105 -13.25 5.14 4.80
CA TRP A 105 -12.82 5.14 3.41
C TRP A 105 -13.89 5.76 2.51
N ARG A 106 -13.45 6.44 1.47
CA ARG A 106 -14.32 7.01 0.45
C ARG A 106 -14.24 6.19 -0.82
N ARG A 107 -15.39 6.00 -1.45
CA ARG A 107 -15.45 5.29 -2.72
C ARG A 107 -15.00 6.21 -3.85
N SER A 108 -14.06 5.71 -4.67
CA SER A 108 -13.69 6.39 -5.91
C SER A 108 -14.85 6.32 -6.89
N PRO A 109 -15.17 7.42 -7.61
CA PRO A 109 -16.13 7.33 -8.70
C PRO A 109 -15.67 6.29 -9.73
N PRO A 110 -16.58 5.46 -10.27
CA PRO A 110 -16.20 4.53 -11.31
C PRO A 110 -15.74 5.30 -12.55
N GLU A 111 -14.59 4.95 -13.09
CA GLU A 111 -14.14 5.47 -14.38
C GLU A 111 -14.78 4.63 -15.48
N PRO A 112 -15.70 5.19 -16.28
CA PRO A 112 -16.45 4.39 -17.26
C PRO A 112 -15.62 3.87 -18.42
N GLU A 113 -14.41 4.36 -18.60
CA GLU A 113 -13.58 4.03 -19.77
C GLU A 113 -12.59 2.89 -19.52
N GLU A 114 -12.27 2.59 -18.27
CA GLU A 114 -11.35 1.51 -17.92
C GLU A 114 -12.11 0.32 -17.34
N GLY A 115 -12.84 -0.38 -18.17
CA GLY A 115 -13.69 -1.51 -17.76
C GLY A 115 -13.03 -2.65 -16.97
N ALA A 116 -11.85 -2.44 -16.39
CA ALA A 116 -11.06 -3.47 -15.74
C ALA A 116 -11.09 -3.43 -14.22
N PHE A 117 -11.40 -2.29 -13.59
CA PHE A 117 -11.36 -2.17 -12.14
C PHE A 117 -12.70 -1.70 -11.61
N ALA A 118 -13.37 -2.58 -10.90
CA ALA A 118 -14.73 -2.31 -10.52
C ALA A 118 -14.86 -1.24 -9.45
N VAL A 119 -14.03 -1.24 -8.44
CA VAL A 119 -14.17 -0.30 -7.32
C VAL A 119 -12.83 -0.09 -6.65
N ALA A 120 -12.44 1.15 -6.55
CA ALA A 120 -11.36 1.57 -5.68
C ALA A 120 -11.93 2.39 -4.52
N TRP A 121 -11.45 2.11 -3.35
CA TRP A 121 -11.74 2.92 -2.17
C TRP A 121 -10.46 3.58 -1.73
N PHE A 122 -10.53 4.82 -1.30
CA PHE A 122 -9.36 5.54 -0.83
C PHE A 122 -9.62 6.25 0.48
N ILE A 123 -8.56 6.44 1.23
CA ILE A 123 -8.55 7.27 2.41
C ILE A 123 -7.33 8.19 2.35
N ARG A 124 -7.52 9.43 2.73
CA ARG A 124 -6.41 10.33 3.00
C ARG A 124 -5.83 9.98 4.37
N TYR A 125 -4.54 9.73 4.39
CA TYR A 125 -3.84 9.43 5.63
C TYR A 125 -2.84 10.55 5.91
N ASP A 126 -3.10 11.33 6.95
CA ASP A 126 -2.21 12.39 7.39
C ASP A 126 -1.28 11.84 8.47
N VAL A 127 -0.02 11.67 8.11
CA VAL A 127 0.98 11.24 9.06
C VAL A 127 1.53 12.47 9.80
N ARG A 128 1.61 12.35 11.12
CA ARG A 128 2.05 13.45 11.97
C ARG A 128 3.43 13.95 11.58
N GLY A 129 3.51 15.21 11.16
CA GLY A 129 4.75 15.88 10.77
C GLY A 129 5.24 15.59 9.37
N GLY A 130 4.46 14.86 8.55
CA GLY A 130 4.81 14.53 7.17
C GLY A 130 3.82 15.05 6.14
N ALA A 131 4.15 14.88 4.88
CA ALA A 131 3.25 15.17 3.78
C ALA A 131 2.08 14.18 3.76
N PRO A 132 0.87 14.59 3.31
CA PRO A 132 -0.26 13.68 3.25
C PRO A 132 -0.04 12.59 2.20
N PHE A 133 -0.51 11.40 2.51
CA PHE A 133 -0.52 10.25 1.60
C PHE A 133 -1.93 9.70 1.50
N SER A 134 -2.17 8.96 0.43
CA SER A 134 -3.44 8.29 0.20
C SER A 134 -3.23 6.79 0.15
N LEU A 135 -4.19 6.07 0.71
CA LEU A 135 -4.32 4.62 0.55
C LEU A 135 -5.50 4.32 -0.34
N CYS A 136 -5.32 3.43 -1.29
CA CYS A 136 -6.37 2.97 -2.17
C CYS A 136 -6.47 1.45 -2.11
N ALA A 137 -7.63 0.93 -1.74
CA ALA A 137 -7.91 -0.50 -1.78
C ALA A 137 -8.61 -0.81 -3.11
N GLU A 138 -8.03 -1.69 -3.92
CA GLU A 138 -8.53 -2.00 -5.25
C GLU A 138 -9.04 -3.43 -5.34
N TYR A 139 -10.21 -3.57 -5.98
CA TYR A 139 -10.87 -4.85 -6.24
C TYR A 139 -10.98 -5.04 -7.76
N ALA A 140 -10.37 -6.10 -8.28
CA ALA A 140 -10.26 -6.33 -9.72
C ALA A 140 -11.53 -6.86 -10.39
N GLU A 141 -12.54 -7.29 -9.62
CA GLU A 141 -13.77 -7.81 -10.20
C GLU A 141 -14.83 -6.74 -10.39
N HIS A 142 -15.56 -6.86 -11.50
CA HIS A 142 -16.69 -5.99 -11.81
C HIS A 142 -17.84 -6.20 -10.84
N SER A 143 -17.76 -5.54 -9.71
CA SER A 143 -18.84 -5.53 -8.74
C SER A 143 -19.29 -4.09 -8.53
N ALA A 144 -20.56 -3.81 -8.68
CA ALA A 144 -21.12 -2.49 -8.40
C ALA A 144 -21.02 -2.12 -6.92
N ALA A 145 -20.67 -3.07 -6.05
CA ALA A 145 -20.50 -2.86 -4.63
C ALA A 145 -19.31 -3.70 -4.14
N ILE A 146 -18.53 -3.12 -3.21
CA ILE A 146 -17.50 -3.86 -2.52
C ILE A 146 -18.17 -4.79 -1.51
N ASP A 147 -17.79 -6.06 -1.55
CA ASP A 147 -18.09 -6.99 -0.45
C ASP A 147 -17.08 -6.73 0.67
N PRO A 148 -17.53 -6.20 1.83
CA PRO A 148 -16.60 -5.89 2.92
C PRO A 148 -15.94 -7.12 3.55
N GLY A 149 -16.49 -8.30 3.31
CA GLY A 149 -15.90 -9.57 3.75
C GLY A 149 -14.84 -10.12 2.82
N ARG A 150 -14.52 -9.41 1.73
CA ARG A 150 -13.54 -9.84 0.74
C ARG A 150 -12.22 -9.10 0.92
N THR A 151 -11.10 -9.81 0.69
CA THR A 151 -9.77 -9.22 0.62
C THR A 151 -9.65 -8.40 -0.66
N PRO A 152 -9.16 -7.15 -0.63
CA PRO A 152 -8.82 -6.44 -1.86
C PRO A 152 -7.67 -7.15 -2.60
N ASP A 153 -7.58 -6.94 -3.90
CA ASP A 153 -6.46 -7.48 -4.68
C ASP A 153 -5.16 -6.78 -4.35
N ARG A 154 -5.24 -5.48 -4.12
CA ARG A 154 -4.08 -4.69 -3.72
C ARG A 154 -4.48 -3.47 -2.90
N VAL A 155 -3.53 -2.99 -2.11
CA VAL A 155 -3.61 -1.71 -1.42
C VAL A 155 -2.45 -0.86 -1.94
N VAL A 156 -2.76 0.30 -2.49
CA VAL A 156 -1.77 1.21 -3.08
C VAL A 156 -1.62 2.43 -2.20
N PHE A 157 -0.38 2.74 -1.89
CA PHE A 157 0.01 3.94 -1.19
C PHE A 157 0.69 4.89 -2.17
N GLN A 158 0.27 6.15 -2.18
CA GLN A 158 0.85 7.17 -3.05
C GLN A 158 0.80 8.54 -2.37
N PRO A 159 1.70 9.46 -2.73
CA PRO A 159 1.64 10.81 -2.17
C PRO A 159 0.41 11.56 -2.70
N GLY A 160 -0.07 12.52 -1.89
CA GLY A 160 -1.18 13.37 -2.26
C GLY A 160 -2.43 13.08 -1.45
N ASP A 161 -3.52 13.75 -1.81
CA ASP A 161 -4.79 13.70 -1.09
C ASP A 161 -5.78 12.65 -1.62
N GLY A 162 -5.36 11.83 -2.55
CA GLY A 162 -6.21 10.78 -3.12
C GLY A 162 -7.30 11.31 -4.04
N ARG A 163 -7.19 12.53 -4.50
CA ARG A 163 -8.13 13.06 -5.49
C ARG A 163 -7.84 12.46 -6.85
N TRP A 164 -8.80 11.72 -7.30
CA TRP A 164 -8.85 11.25 -8.68
C TRP A 164 -9.57 12.35 -9.47
N ASP A 165 -8.80 13.14 -10.13
CA ASP A 165 -9.36 14.11 -11.07
C ASP A 165 -9.78 13.41 -12.36
#